data_bbc17972a0196f8858311f78e61a44b2
#
_entry.id   bbc17972a0196f8858311f78e61a44b2
#
_cell.length_a   1.000
_cell.length_b   1.000
_cell.length_c   1.000
_cell.angle_alpha   90.00
_cell.angle_beta   90.00
_cell.angle_gamma   90.00
#
_symmetry.space_group_name_H-M   'P 1'
#
loop_
_entity.id
_entity.type
_entity.pdbx_description
1 polymer ?
#
loop_
_entity_poly.entity_id
_entity_poly.type
_entity_poly.pdbx_seq_one_letter_code
_entity_poly.pdbx_strand_id
1 'polypeptide(L)'
;KLGENISVRRFERIETANNLTAYIHGAAAGEGVLVEFKGAEDVARKVGMHIVAAKPQCVSADQVDQELIEKERHIYTEQANASGKPAEIVAKMVDGRINKYLAEITLNGQAFVMNPDQTVAQFLKENNAEVVHFVRYKVGDGIEKAVVDYAAEVAAAAKV
;
A
#
# COMPACT_ATOMS: atom_id res chain seq x y z
N LYS A 1 -22.56 -10.34 26.26
CA LYS A 1 -23.35 -10.26 25.01
C LYS A 1 -23.33 -8.80 24.57
N LEU A 2 -22.82 -8.56 23.37
CA LEU A 2 -22.70 -7.20 22.82
C LEU A 2 -24.00 -6.71 22.17
N GLY A 3 -24.97 -7.59 21.92
CA GLY A 3 -26.23 -7.24 21.25
C GLY A 3 -26.09 -6.97 19.75
N GLU A 4 -24.89 -7.12 19.21
CA GLU A 4 -24.56 -6.86 17.81
C GLU A 4 -24.01 -8.11 17.14
N ASN A 5 -24.18 -8.18 15.82
CA ASN A 5 -23.63 -9.28 15.01
C ASN A 5 -22.20 -8.93 14.62
N ILE A 6 -21.21 -9.62 15.23
CA ILE A 6 -19.78 -9.40 14.99
C ILE A 6 -19.23 -10.55 14.19
N SER A 7 -18.50 -10.24 13.11
CA SER A 7 -17.75 -11.21 12.31
C SER A 7 -16.27 -10.82 12.21
N VAL A 8 -15.38 -11.83 12.24
CA VAL A 8 -13.97 -11.64 11.93
C VAL A 8 -13.82 -11.71 10.43
N ARG A 9 -13.47 -10.59 9.78
CA ARG A 9 -13.38 -10.50 8.32
C ARG A 9 -11.99 -10.82 7.79
N ARG A 10 -10.95 -10.39 8.48
CA ARG A 10 -9.55 -10.61 8.12
C ARG A 10 -8.71 -10.77 9.37
N PHE A 11 -7.76 -11.68 9.32
CA PHE A 11 -6.69 -11.79 10.30
C PHE A 11 -5.44 -12.30 9.60
N GLU A 12 -4.28 -12.03 10.17
CA GLU A 12 -3.01 -12.58 9.75
C GLU A 12 -2.20 -12.98 10.97
N ARG A 13 -1.55 -14.13 10.88
CA ARG A 13 -0.63 -14.61 11.89
C ARG A 13 0.77 -14.65 11.29
N ILE A 14 1.68 -13.88 11.86
CA ILE A 14 3.08 -13.89 11.49
C ILE A 14 3.85 -14.71 12.52
N GLU A 15 4.57 -15.73 12.06
CA GLU A 15 5.48 -16.53 12.85
C GLU A 15 6.87 -16.40 12.24
N THR A 16 7.78 -15.74 12.94
CA THR A 16 9.09 -15.36 12.42
C THR A 16 10.15 -15.36 13.51
N ALA A 17 11.41 -15.58 13.10
CA ALA A 17 12.58 -15.36 13.94
C ALA A 17 13.08 -13.90 13.90
N ASN A 18 12.54 -13.06 13.02
CA ASN A 18 12.86 -11.64 12.95
C ASN A 18 12.10 -10.84 14.01
N ASN A 19 12.41 -9.56 14.12
CA ASN A 19 11.69 -8.67 15.02
C ASN A 19 10.36 -8.21 14.42
N LEU A 20 9.40 -7.92 15.30
CA LEU A 20 8.11 -7.33 14.93
C LEU A 20 7.89 -6.03 15.71
N THR A 21 7.39 -5.01 15.04
CA THR A 21 6.92 -3.79 15.67
C THR A 21 5.59 -3.35 15.08
N ALA A 22 4.76 -2.69 15.89
CA ALA A 22 3.48 -2.16 15.46
C ALA A 22 3.49 -0.63 15.50
N TYR A 23 2.84 -0.03 14.50
CA TYR A 23 2.53 1.38 14.47
C TYR A 23 1.01 1.57 14.34
N ILE A 24 0.41 2.27 15.31
CA ILE A 24 -1.01 2.64 15.29
C ILE A 24 -1.10 4.14 15.02
N HIS A 25 -1.78 4.50 13.94
CA HIS A 25 -1.92 5.89 13.53
C HIS A 25 -3.16 6.50 14.16
N GLY A 26 -2.94 7.38 15.13
CA GLY A 26 -4.00 8.13 15.82
C GLY A 26 -5.12 7.24 16.38
N ALA A 27 -5.48 7.39 17.63
CA ALA A 27 -6.50 6.54 18.27
C ALA A 27 -7.86 6.56 17.53
N ALA A 28 -8.16 7.67 16.84
CA ALA A 28 -9.41 7.85 16.07
C ALA A 28 -9.30 7.44 14.59
N ALA A 29 -8.09 7.25 14.04
CA ALA A 29 -7.92 6.99 12.61
C ALA A 29 -8.20 5.52 12.22
N GLY A 30 -8.20 4.61 13.19
CA GLY A 30 -8.50 3.19 12.97
C GLY A 30 -7.58 2.52 11.94
N GLU A 31 -6.30 2.92 11.89
CA GLU A 31 -5.32 2.39 10.97
C GLU A 31 -4.08 1.92 11.71
N GLY A 32 -3.63 0.71 11.40
CA GLY A 32 -2.46 0.11 12.02
C GLY A 32 -1.61 -0.67 11.03
N VAL A 33 -0.31 -0.72 11.32
CA VAL A 33 0.68 -1.48 10.56
C VAL A 33 1.48 -2.35 11.51
N LEU A 34 1.65 -3.61 11.15
CA LEU A 34 2.62 -4.52 11.76
C LEU A 34 3.78 -4.67 10.78
N VAL A 35 5.01 -4.47 11.23
CA VAL A 35 6.22 -4.53 10.41
C VAL A 35 7.13 -5.62 10.94
N GLU A 36 7.49 -6.57 10.08
CA GLU A 36 8.55 -7.53 10.31
C GLU A 36 9.86 -6.96 9.77
N PHE A 37 10.89 -6.92 10.63
CA PHE A 37 12.12 -6.21 10.32
C PHE A 37 13.37 -6.85 10.92
N LYS A 38 14.54 -6.48 10.35
CA LYS A 38 15.86 -6.66 10.91
C LYS A 38 16.48 -5.28 11.16
N GLY A 39 17.23 -5.14 12.24
CA GLY A 39 17.87 -3.88 12.63
C GLY A 39 17.19 -3.19 13.81
N ALA A 40 17.26 -1.86 13.86
CA ALA A 40 16.76 -1.06 14.96
C ALA A 40 15.24 -0.83 14.90
N GLU A 41 14.55 -0.95 16.03
CA GLU A 41 13.09 -0.82 16.11
C GLU A 41 12.58 0.59 15.76
N ASP A 42 13.31 1.63 16.14
CA ASP A 42 12.94 3.02 15.84
C ASP A 42 12.92 3.30 14.33
N VAL A 43 13.84 2.66 13.59
CA VAL A 43 13.86 2.71 12.12
C VAL A 43 12.61 2.03 11.55
N ALA A 44 12.28 0.83 12.03
CA ALA A 44 11.08 0.10 11.59
C ALA A 44 9.78 0.86 11.93
N ARG A 45 9.70 1.54 13.07
CA ARG A 45 8.55 2.39 13.43
C ARG A 45 8.38 3.59 12.50
N LYS A 46 9.47 4.25 12.10
CA LYS A 46 9.45 5.33 11.10
C LYS A 46 8.94 4.84 9.75
N VAL A 47 9.35 3.62 9.36
CA VAL A 47 8.82 2.97 8.15
C VAL A 47 7.34 2.60 8.31
N GLY A 48 6.91 2.15 9.49
CA GLY A 48 5.49 1.95 9.80
C GLY A 48 4.64 3.21 9.59
N MET A 49 5.15 4.37 10.00
CA MET A 49 4.51 5.67 9.72
C MET A 49 4.42 5.96 8.22
N HIS A 50 5.51 5.68 7.48
CA HIS A 50 5.54 5.81 6.03
C HIS A 50 4.49 4.91 5.36
N ILE A 51 4.39 3.64 5.77
CA ILE A 51 3.43 2.68 5.21
C ILE A 51 1.98 3.16 5.37
N VAL A 52 1.63 3.75 6.51
CA VAL A 52 0.30 4.36 6.71
C VAL A 52 0.07 5.51 5.73
N ALA A 53 1.06 6.38 5.55
CA ALA A 53 0.93 7.58 4.71
C ALA A 53 0.92 7.24 3.22
N ALA A 54 1.90 6.44 2.76
CA ALA A 54 2.17 6.18 1.35
C ALA A 54 1.47 4.91 0.80
N LYS A 55 1.01 4.02 1.67
CA LYS A 55 0.20 2.84 1.35
C LYS A 55 0.82 1.94 0.27
N PRO A 56 2.09 1.52 0.41
CA PRO A 56 2.68 0.59 -0.52
C PRO A 56 1.91 -0.74 -0.54
N GLN A 57 1.96 -1.45 -1.66
CA GLN A 57 1.26 -2.74 -1.82
C GLN A 57 2.12 -3.91 -1.30
N CYS A 58 3.44 -3.83 -1.46
CA CYS A 58 4.40 -4.84 -1.03
C CYS A 58 5.75 -4.19 -0.72
N VAL A 59 6.73 -4.96 -0.24
CA VAL A 59 8.03 -4.43 0.16
C VAL A 59 8.88 -4.09 -1.08
N SER A 60 8.95 -4.96 -2.07
CA SER A 60 9.86 -4.83 -3.22
C SER A 60 9.22 -5.33 -4.53
N ALA A 61 9.82 -4.97 -5.66
CA ALA A 61 9.29 -5.22 -6.98
C ALA A 61 9.16 -6.72 -7.34
N ASP A 62 9.98 -7.57 -6.75
CA ASP A 62 9.93 -9.03 -6.92
C ASP A 62 8.69 -9.67 -6.27
N GLN A 63 8.02 -8.96 -5.37
CA GLN A 63 6.78 -9.38 -4.72
C GLN A 63 5.52 -8.94 -5.47
N VAL A 64 5.66 -8.13 -6.51
CA VAL A 64 4.53 -7.68 -7.33
C VAL A 64 4.08 -8.81 -8.25
N ASP A 65 2.77 -9.01 -8.33
CA ASP A 65 2.18 -10.01 -9.22
C ASP A 65 2.56 -9.74 -10.68
N GLN A 66 3.12 -10.76 -11.34
CA GLN A 66 3.55 -10.67 -12.74
C GLN A 66 2.38 -10.36 -13.68
N GLU A 67 1.18 -10.88 -13.39
CA GLU A 67 -0.01 -10.56 -14.20
C GLU A 67 -0.36 -9.08 -14.13
N LEU A 68 -0.16 -8.46 -12.97
CA LEU A 68 -0.36 -7.02 -12.81
C LEU A 68 0.66 -6.22 -13.62
N ILE A 69 1.94 -6.61 -13.56
CA ILE A 69 3.01 -5.97 -14.34
C ILE A 69 2.73 -6.08 -15.85
N GLU A 70 2.30 -7.24 -16.33
CA GLU A 70 2.00 -7.47 -17.75
C GLU A 70 0.78 -6.65 -18.21
N LYS A 71 -0.25 -6.53 -17.39
CA LYS A 71 -1.42 -5.66 -17.68
C LYS A 71 -1.00 -4.20 -17.82
N GLU A 72 -0.20 -3.69 -16.87
CA GLU A 72 0.31 -2.31 -16.94
C GLU A 72 1.24 -2.12 -18.16
N ARG A 73 2.10 -3.09 -18.46
CA ARG A 73 2.97 -3.08 -19.63
C ARG A 73 2.15 -2.99 -20.92
N HIS A 74 1.09 -3.77 -21.03
CA HIS A 74 0.18 -3.73 -22.18
C HIS A 74 -0.44 -2.33 -22.36
N ILE A 75 -0.98 -1.77 -21.29
CA ILE A 75 -1.58 -0.42 -21.29
C ILE A 75 -0.56 0.63 -21.74
N TYR A 76 0.65 0.61 -21.16
CA TYR A 76 1.70 1.57 -21.52
C TYR A 76 2.19 1.39 -22.96
N THR A 77 2.20 0.16 -23.47
CA THR A 77 2.57 -0.14 -24.86
C THR A 77 1.55 0.45 -25.83
N GLU A 78 0.25 0.24 -25.60
CA GLU A 78 -0.81 0.82 -26.41
C GLU A 78 -0.74 2.35 -26.42
N GLN A 79 -0.56 2.97 -25.25
CA GLN A 79 -0.40 4.41 -25.14
C GLN A 79 0.85 4.94 -25.85
N ALA A 80 1.97 4.21 -25.78
CA ALA A 80 3.22 4.63 -26.39
C ALA A 80 3.18 4.46 -27.92
N ASN A 81 2.55 3.41 -28.43
CA ASN A 81 2.35 3.19 -29.88
C ASN A 81 1.55 4.32 -30.52
N ALA A 82 0.55 4.84 -29.81
CA ALA A 82 -0.24 6.00 -30.27
C ALA A 82 0.61 7.27 -30.46
N SER A 83 1.83 7.32 -29.93
CA SER A 83 2.73 8.49 -30.08
C SER A 83 3.46 8.56 -31.45
N GLY A 84 3.37 7.52 -32.28
CA GLY A 84 4.02 7.45 -33.59
C GLY A 84 5.56 7.39 -33.54
N LYS A 85 6.14 7.08 -32.39
CA LYS A 85 7.60 6.98 -32.21
C LYS A 85 8.16 5.63 -32.69
N PRO A 86 9.45 5.56 -33.08
CA PRO A 86 10.11 4.30 -33.40
C PRO A 86 10.00 3.25 -32.30
N ALA A 87 9.90 1.97 -32.68
CA ALA A 87 9.68 0.85 -31.75
C ALA A 87 10.72 0.78 -30.63
N GLU A 88 11.99 1.07 -30.88
CA GLU A 88 13.03 1.10 -29.87
C GLU A 88 12.81 2.19 -28.80
N ILE A 89 12.27 3.34 -29.21
CA ILE A 89 11.95 4.43 -28.29
C ILE A 89 10.71 4.06 -27.48
N VAL A 90 9.71 3.45 -28.12
CA VAL A 90 8.51 2.94 -27.46
C VAL A 90 8.89 1.93 -26.36
N ALA A 91 9.75 0.96 -26.65
CA ALA A 91 10.21 -0.03 -25.69
C ALA A 91 10.86 0.63 -24.45
N LYS A 92 11.78 1.57 -24.65
CA LYS A 92 12.43 2.31 -23.54
C LYS A 92 11.43 3.14 -22.72
N MET A 93 10.43 3.74 -23.39
CA MET A 93 9.38 4.49 -22.70
C MET A 93 8.51 3.58 -21.81
N VAL A 94 8.16 2.40 -22.32
CA VAL A 94 7.38 1.41 -21.56
C VAL A 94 8.17 0.92 -20.36
N ASP A 95 9.43 0.54 -20.53
CA ASP A 95 10.28 0.09 -19.42
C ASP A 95 10.46 1.20 -18.36
N GLY A 96 10.66 2.44 -18.78
CA GLY A 96 10.74 3.57 -17.87
C GLY A 96 9.45 3.78 -17.07
N ARG A 97 8.28 3.62 -17.70
CA ARG A 97 6.97 3.72 -17.03
C ARG A 97 6.73 2.56 -16.06
N ILE A 98 7.09 1.34 -16.45
CA ILE A 98 6.98 0.18 -15.56
C ILE A 98 7.88 0.36 -14.33
N ASN A 99 9.14 0.80 -14.50
CA ASN A 99 10.03 1.07 -13.39
C ASN A 99 9.46 2.14 -12.44
N LYS A 100 8.87 3.20 -12.99
CA LYS A 100 8.21 4.23 -12.20
C LYS A 100 6.99 3.68 -11.45
N TYR A 101 6.15 2.91 -12.12
CA TYR A 101 4.99 2.26 -11.51
C TYR A 101 5.41 1.36 -10.33
N LEU A 102 6.42 0.49 -10.54
CA LEU A 102 6.95 -0.37 -9.48
C LEU A 102 7.52 0.44 -8.31
N ALA A 103 8.20 1.54 -8.58
CA ALA A 103 8.69 2.44 -7.53
C ALA A 103 7.55 3.09 -6.74
N GLU A 104 6.42 3.41 -7.37
CA GLU A 104 5.26 4.03 -6.72
C GLU A 104 4.49 3.05 -5.83
N ILE A 105 4.41 1.76 -6.20
CA ILE A 105 3.61 0.77 -5.47
C ILE A 105 4.41 -0.04 -4.44
N THR A 106 5.74 0.01 -4.47
CA THR A 106 6.59 -0.77 -3.55
C THR A 106 7.17 0.10 -2.45
N LEU A 107 7.23 -0.44 -1.23
CA LEU A 107 7.80 0.25 -0.07
C LEU A 107 9.22 0.77 -0.35
N ASN A 108 10.07 -0.10 -0.87
CA ASN A 108 11.48 0.22 -1.12
C ASN A 108 11.68 1.29 -2.20
N GLY A 109 10.77 1.37 -3.17
CA GLY A 109 10.84 2.32 -4.28
C GLY A 109 10.33 3.72 -3.95
N GLN A 110 9.45 3.84 -2.96
CA GLN A 110 8.80 5.11 -2.60
C GLN A 110 9.78 6.11 -1.98
N ALA A 111 9.59 7.40 -2.27
CA ALA A 111 10.25 8.49 -1.56
C ALA A 111 9.84 8.46 -0.09
N PHE A 112 10.80 8.52 0.84
CA PHE A 112 10.53 8.40 2.26
C PHE A 112 9.76 9.62 2.79
N VAL A 113 8.62 9.42 3.40
CA VAL A 113 7.71 10.52 3.82
C VAL A 113 8.35 11.54 4.76
N MET A 114 9.33 11.12 5.56
CA MET A 114 10.05 12.02 6.50
C MET A 114 11.24 12.71 5.86
N ASN A 115 11.74 12.21 4.73
CA ASN A 115 12.81 12.82 3.94
C ASN A 115 12.63 12.41 2.45
N PRO A 116 11.89 13.21 1.66
CA PRO A 116 11.60 12.89 0.26
C PRO A 116 12.82 12.85 -0.69
N ASP A 117 13.96 13.35 -0.25
CA ASP A 117 15.21 13.35 -1.03
C ASP A 117 15.86 11.95 -1.11
N GLN A 118 15.35 10.98 -0.33
CA GLN A 118 15.80 9.60 -0.36
C GLN A 118 14.62 8.62 -0.46
N THR A 119 14.88 7.44 -1.02
CA THR A 119 13.91 6.34 -1.01
C THR A 119 13.92 5.62 0.33
N VAL A 120 12.83 4.87 0.62
CA VAL A 120 12.79 4.00 1.80
C VAL A 120 13.94 2.99 1.78
N ALA A 121 14.28 2.43 0.61
CA ALA A 121 15.44 1.53 0.48
C ALA A 121 16.76 2.18 0.89
N GLN A 122 16.99 3.43 0.51
CA GLN A 122 18.18 4.18 0.91
C GLN A 122 18.19 4.44 2.42
N PHE A 123 17.06 4.89 2.98
CA PHE A 123 16.91 5.08 4.41
C PHE A 123 17.19 3.81 5.21
N LEU A 124 16.64 2.66 4.80
CA LEU A 124 16.87 1.37 5.43
C LEU A 124 18.35 0.96 5.36
N LYS A 125 18.97 1.11 4.20
CA LYS A 125 20.38 0.78 3.99
C LYS A 125 21.31 1.62 4.88
N GLU A 126 21.08 2.92 4.97
CA GLU A 126 21.88 3.83 5.82
C GLU A 126 21.77 3.49 7.31
N ASN A 127 20.66 2.89 7.72
CA ASN A 127 20.42 2.49 9.12
C ASN A 127 20.69 1.00 9.37
N ASN A 128 21.31 0.27 8.42
CA ASN A 128 21.55 -1.17 8.49
C ASN A 128 20.30 -1.97 8.88
N ALA A 129 19.17 -1.60 8.31
CA ALA A 129 17.86 -2.19 8.58
C ALA A 129 17.26 -2.77 7.30
N GLU A 130 16.33 -3.73 7.47
CA GLU A 130 15.58 -4.37 6.39
C GLU A 130 14.14 -4.57 6.85
N VAL A 131 13.18 -4.26 5.99
CA VAL A 131 11.78 -4.68 6.16
C VAL A 131 11.58 -5.95 5.33
N VAL A 132 11.16 -7.01 6.01
CA VAL A 132 10.92 -8.32 5.39
C VAL A 132 9.48 -8.43 4.91
N HIS A 133 8.56 -8.01 5.76
CA HIS A 133 7.12 -8.06 5.51
C HIS A 133 6.39 -6.98 6.29
N PHE A 134 5.21 -6.58 5.82
CA PHE A 134 4.32 -5.73 6.59
C PHE A 134 2.86 -6.07 6.32
N VAL A 135 2.01 -5.80 7.30
CA VAL A 135 0.55 -5.90 7.19
C VAL A 135 -0.05 -4.56 7.60
N ARG A 136 -0.91 -4.02 6.77
CA ARG A 136 -1.64 -2.78 7.05
C ARG A 136 -3.14 -3.05 7.07
N TYR A 137 -3.79 -2.67 8.16
CA TYR A 137 -5.25 -2.68 8.27
C TYR A 137 -5.77 -1.29 8.57
N LYS A 138 -6.88 -0.98 7.92
CA LYS A 138 -7.64 0.24 8.15
C LYS A 138 -9.11 -0.10 8.38
N VAL A 139 -9.71 0.51 9.39
CA VAL A 139 -11.15 0.36 9.68
C VAL A 139 -11.96 0.84 8.48
N GLY A 140 -12.91 0.02 8.06
CA GLY A 140 -13.76 0.31 6.90
C GLY A 140 -13.15 0.02 5.54
N ASP A 141 -11.89 -0.41 5.48
CA ASP A 141 -11.21 -0.72 4.21
C ASP A 141 -11.85 -1.96 3.56
N GLY A 142 -12.25 -1.84 2.27
CA GLY A 142 -12.94 -2.89 1.51
C GLY A 142 -14.37 -3.21 2.00
N ILE A 143 -15.01 -2.34 2.78
CA ILE A 143 -16.44 -2.40 3.06
C ILE A 143 -17.16 -1.48 2.07
N GLU A 144 -18.01 -2.07 1.22
CA GLU A 144 -18.91 -1.28 0.41
C GLU A 144 -19.90 -0.56 1.35
N LYS A 145 -19.81 0.76 1.38
CA LYS A 145 -20.84 1.55 2.07
C LYS A 145 -22.12 1.42 1.28
N ALA A 146 -23.19 0.92 1.93
CA ALA A 146 -24.52 1.01 1.35
C ALA A 146 -24.78 2.48 1.01
N VAL A 147 -25.13 2.75 -0.24
CA VAL A 147 -25.58 4.08 -0.64
C VAL A 147 -26.95 4.29 0.00
N VAL A 148 -26.94 4.93 1.15
CA VAL A 148 -28.19 5.30 1.83
C VAL A 148 -28.71 6.53 1.11
N ASP A 149 -29.82 6.38 0.40
CA ASP A 149 -30.57 7.51 -0.13
C ASP A 149 -31.33 8.18 1.01
N TYR A 150 -30.70 9.15 1.65
CA TYR A 150 -31.28 9.91 2.76
C TYR A 150 -32.62 10.58 2.37
N ALA A 151 -32.80 10.94 1.10
CA ALA A 151 -34.04 11.52 0.63
C ALA A 151 -35.19 10.49 0.67
N ALA A 152 -34.89 9.24 0.28
CA ALA A 152 -35.84 8.13 0.34
C ALA A 152 -36.18 7.74 1.79
N GLU A 153 -35.18 7.71 2.69
CA GLU A 153 -35.40 7.44 4.12
C GLU A 153 -36.25 8.52 4.80
N VAL A 154 -35.93 9.79 4.55
CA VAL A 154 -36.75 10.91 5.08
C VAL A 154 -38.19 10.87 4.52
N ALA A 155 -38.36 10.57 3.23
CA ALA A 155 -39.66 10.44 2.62
C ALA A 155 -40.47 9.23 3.17
N ALA A 156 -39.78 8.14 3.53
CA ALA A 156 -40.41 6.99 4.18
C ALA A 156 -40.82 7.30 5.63
N ALA A 157 -39.97 8.00 6.39
CA ALA A 157 -40.26 8.41 7.77
C ALA A 157 -41.36 9.46 7.86
N ALA A 158 -41.56 10.29 6.84
CA ALA A 158 -42.61 11.31 6.81
C ALA A 158 -44.02 10.75 6.45
N LYS A 159 -44.13 9.46 6.13
CA LYS A 159 -45.39 8.78 5.77
C LYS A 159 -46.01 7.96 6.93
N VAL A 160 -45.46 8.09 8.15
CA VAL A 160 -45.97 7.42 9.36
C VAL A 160 -46.87 8.38 10.18
#